data_c7bed766c862bf872c42f00ff818b46f
#
_entry.id   c7bed766c862bf872c42f00ff818b46f
#
_cell.length_a   1.000
_cell.length_b   1.000
_cell.length_c   1.000
_cell.angle_alpha   90.00
_cell.angle_beta   90.00
_cell.angle_gamma   90.00
#
_symmetry.space_group_name_H-M   'P 1'
#
loop_
_entity.id
_entity.type
_entity.pdbx_description
1 polymer ?
#
loop_
_entity_poly.entity_id
_entity_poly.type
_entity_poly.pdbx_seq_one_letter_code
_entity_poly.pdbx_strand_id
1 'polypeptide(L)'
;MSTETLSFLLLMSLINLPVCSSADRNDEPIIGVLAQEVFSPKPNQTAYIAASYVKFLEAAGARVVPVMINQTLEEYKTLFSSINGVLYPGGGVSIISSGYQRAAKIFYELAIEANKRGDYFPVWGTCLGFEQLMVLTSGKSQLSYTNTSGIALPLNFTKEVKGSRMFKAFPPELMSALSSEPLTENSHQWSLGTLTYSANEELRSFYKVLSTNSDGNIEFVSTVXXXXXXXXXXXXXXXXXXXXXXXXXXXXXXXXXXQSKEDESKALIYNYNPVYTGTMSAFEQMYLF
;
A
#
# COMPACT_ATOMS: atom_id res chain seq x y z
N MET A 1 28.07 -44.72 -28.67
CA MET A 1 26.73 -44.38 -28.15
C MET A 1 25.85 -43.94 -29.32
N SER A 2 24.70 -44.53 -29.47
CA SER A 2 23.82 -44.19 -30.58
C SER A 2 23.17 -42.84 -30.36
N THR A 3 22.78 -42.19 -31.46
CA THR A 3 22.06 -40.92 -31.41
C THR A 3 20.77 -40.98 -30.61
N GLU A 4 20.15 -42.14 -30.57
CA GLU A 4 18.92 -42.41 -29.79
C GLU A 4 19.17 -42.34 -28.28
N THR A 5 20.32 -42.88 -27.83
CA THR A 5 20.68 -42.85 -26.39
C THR A 5 20.99 -41.45 -25.92
N LEU A 6 21.58 -40.61 -26.81
CA LEU A 6 21.89 -39.21 -26.49
C LEU A 6 20.62 -38.38 -26.39
N SER A 7 19.64 -38.61 -27.30
CA SER A 7 18.34 -37.93 -27.27
C SER A 7 17.55 -38.26 -26.00
N PHE A 8 17.60 -39.53 -25.55
CA PHE A 8 16.90 -39.96 -24.35
C PHE A 8 17.50 -39.31 -23.09
N LEU A 9 18.84 -39.19 -23.03
CA LEU A 9 19.53 -38.56 -21.92
C LEU A 9 19.25 -37.03 -21.88
N LEU A 10 19.13 -36.39 -23.05
CA LEU A 10 18.78 -34.99 -23.14
C LEU A 10 17.33 -34.72 -22.67
N LEU A 11 16.41 -35.64 -23.02
CA LEU A 11 15.00 -35.53 -22.58
C LEU A 11 14.87 -35.69 -21.07
N MET A 12 15.67 -36.60 -20.48
CA MET A 12 15.64 -36.79 -19.02
C MET A 12 16.23 -35.64 -18.22
N SER A 13 17.14 -34.88 -18.82
CA SER A 13 17.71 -33.69 -18.13
C SER A 13 16.75 -32.51 -18.09
N LEU A 14 15.71 -32.49 -18.94
CA LEU A 14 14.70 -31.45 -18.97
C LEU A 14 13.59 -31.69 -17.93
N ILE A 15 13.54 -32.90 -17.35
CA ILE A 15 12.49 -33.25 -16.39
C ILE A 15 12.83 -32.80 -14.95
N ASN A 16 14.07 -32.37 -14.72
CA ASN A 16 14.52 -31.95 -13.39
C ASN A 16 14.60 -30.43 -13.22
N LEU A 17 13.82 -29.67 -13.99
CA LEU A 17 13.57 -28.28 -13.63
C LEU A 17 12.73 -28.30 -12.36
N PRO A 18 13.12 -27.57 -11.32
CA PRO A 18 12.29 -27.51 -10.14
C PRO A 18 10.94 -26.92 -10.54
N VAL A 19 9.93 -27.77 -10.52
CA VAL A 19 8.55 -27.30 -10.64
C VAL A 19 8.34 -26.52 -9.35
N CYS A 20 8.34 -25.21 -9.45
CA CYS A 20 7.97 -24.36 -8.33
C CYS A 20 6.56 -24.81 -7.93
N SER A 21 6.47 -25.43 -6.79
CA SER A 21 5.21 -25.98 -6.30
C SER A 21 4.19 -24.85 -6.22
N SER A 22 3.04 -25.02 -6.85
CA SER A 22 1.94 -24.08 -6.77
C SER A 22 1.41 -23.93 -5.32
N ALA A 23 1.87 -24.80 -4.42
CA ALA A 23 1.46 -24.79 -3.02
C ALA A 23 1.97 -23.58 -2.22
N ASP A 24 3.00 -22.88 -2.73
CA ASP A 24 3.61 -21.75 -2.02
C ASP A 24 3.14 -20.37 -2.53
N ARG A 25 2.21 -20.36 -3.50
CA ARG A 25 1.73 -19.12 -4.11
C ARG A 25 0.28 -18.86 -3.70
N ASN A 26 0.04 -17.68 -3.16
CA ASN A 26 -1.32 -17.21 -2.85
C ASN A 26 -1.83 -16.41 -4.05
N ASP A 27 -2.70 -17.00 -4.84
CA ASP A 27 -3.28 -16.39 -6.05
C ASP A 27 -4.52 -15.54 -5.73
N GLU A 28 -4.99 -15.55 -4.48
CA GLU A 28 -6.19 -14.82 -4.05
C GLU A 28 -5.90 -13.98 -2.80
N PRO A 29 -4.89 -13.07 -2.83
CA PRO A 29 -4.56 -12.31 -1.62
C PRO A 29 -5.69 -11.40 -1.19
N ILE A 30 -5.84 -11.24 0.12
CA ILE A 30 -6.84 -10.36 0.72
C ILE A 30 -6.10 -9.18 1.37
N ILE A 31 -6.47 -7.97 0.98
CA ILE A 31 -5.85 -6.74 1.49
C ILE A 31 -6.89 -5.93 2.25
N GLY A 32 -6.55 -5.57 3.48
CA GLY A 32 -7.39 -4.67 4.27
C GLY A 32 -7.25 -3.24 3.77
N VAL A 33 -8.34 -2.49 3.76
CA VAL A 33 -8.31 -1.04 3.50
C VAL A 33 -8.88 -0.34 4.72
N LEU A 34 -8.12 0.58 5.32
CA LEU A 34 -8.57 1.31 6.50
C LEU A 34 -9.76 2.21 6.16
N ALA A 35 -10.81 2.11 6.94
CA ALA A 35 -11.90 3.09 6.93
C ALA A 35 -11.47 4.34 7.71
N GLN A 36 -12.14 5.44 7.48
CA GLN A 36 -11.95 6.66 8.24
C GLN A 36 -13.29 7.31 8.52
N GLU A 37 -13.32 8.18 9.53
CA GLU A 37 -14.53 8.87 9.96
C GLU A 37 -15.09 9.72 8.82
N VAL A 38 -16.41 9.74 8.66
CA VAL A 38 -17.05 10.71 7.77
C VAL A 38 -17.08 12.08 8.47
N PHE A 39 -17.01 13.14 7.68
CA PHE A 39 -17.00 14.51 8.20
C PHE A 39 -18.32 14.86 8.92
N SER A 40 -19.44 14.41 8.36
CA SER A 40 -20.77 14.66 8.93
C SER A 40 -21.48 13.31 9.12
N PRO A 41 -21.23 12.63 10.25
CA PRO A 41 -21.78 11.29 10.44
C PRO A 41 -23.31 11.30 10.55
N LYS A 42 -23.91 10.25 10.00
CA LYS A 42 -25.34 9.94 10.11
C LYS A 42 -25.47 8.60 10.81
N PRO A 43 -26.64 8.29 11.36
CA PRO A 43 -26.85 6.95 11.93
C PRO A 43 -26.49 5.87 10.89
N ASN A 44 -25.65 4.93 11.30
CA ASN A 44 -25.19 3.82 10.46
C ASN A 44 -24.33 4.25 9.25
N GLN A 45 -23.82 5.50 9.27
CA GLN A 45 -22.87 6.01 8.26
C GLN A 45 -21.85 6.88 8.97
N THR A 46 -20.99 6.26 9.77
CA THR A 46 -20.01 6.97 10.59
C THR A 46 -18.58 6.89 10.03
N ALA A 47 -18.38 5.98 9.08
CA ALA A 47 -17.05 5.77 8.47
C ALA A 47 -17.20 5.50 6.98
N TYR A 48 -16.11 5.68 6.24
CA TYR A 48 -16.13 5.43 4.81
C TYR A 48 -14.80 4.89 4.30
N ILE A 49 -14.88 4.26 3.13
CA ILE A 49 -13.74 3.92 2.28
C ILE A 49 -14.05 4.42 0.88
N ALA A 50 -13.16 5.23 0.29
CA ALA A 50 -13.31 5.65 -1.11
C ALA A 50 -13.17 4.42 -2.02
N ALA A 51 -14.14 4.22 -2.92
CA ALA A 51 -14.21 3.03 -3.74
C ALA A 51 -13.00 2.90 -4.70
N SER A 52 -12.35 4.00 -5.05
CA SER A 52 -11.18 3.98 -5.92
C SER A 52 -10.03 3.14 -5.34
N TYR A 53 -9.86 3.10 -4.03
CA TYR A 53 -8.83 2.28 -3.39
C TYR A 53 -9.16 0.80 -3.51
N VAL A 54 -10.44 0.44 -3.36
CA VAL A 54 -10.91 -0.94 -3.54
C VAL A 54 -10.68 -1.37 -5.00
N LYS A 55 -11.11 -0.53 -5.95
CA LYS A 55 -10.94 -0.81 -7.38
C LYS A 55 -9.46 -0.95 -7.77
N PHE A 56 -8.60 -0.13 -7.17
CA PHE A 56 -7.15 -0.19 -7.40
C PHE A 56 -6.60 -1.58 -7.02
N LEU A 57 -6.98 -2.08 -5.86
CA LEU A 57 -6.51 -3.40 -5.38
C LEU A 57 -7.12 -4.54 -6.19
N GLU A 58 -8.41 -4.45 -6.50
CA GLU A 58 -9.11 -5.48 -7.28
C GLU A 58 -8.56 -5.55 -8.71
N ALA A 59 -8.24 -4.40 -9.30
CA ALA A 59 -7.63 -4.35 -10.63
C ALA A 59 -6.27 -5.05 -10.66
N ALA A 60 -5.60 -5.15 -9.51
CA ALA A 60 -4.33 -5.86 -9.38
C ALA A 60 -4.51 -7.34 -9.01
N GLY A 61 -5.76 -7.81 -8.91
CA GLY A 61 -6.06 -9.21 -8.61
C GLY A 61 -6.24 -9.55 -7.14
N ALA A 62 -6.27 -8.55 -6.26
CA ALA A 62 -6.51 -8.78 -4.84
C ALA A 62 -8.01 -8.76 -4.53
N ARG A 63 -8.38 -9.35 -3.41
CA ARG A 63 -9.70 -9.16 -2.80
C ARG A 63 -9.54 -8.20 -1.63
N VAL A 64 -10.61 -7.54 -1.24
CA VAL A 64 -10.53 -6.45 -0.26
C VAL A 64 -11.46 -6.71 0.92
N VAL A 65 -10.97 -6.41 2.13
CA VAL A 65 -11.76 -6.41 3.35
C VAL A 65 -11.69 -5.01 3.97
N PRO A 66 -12.81 -4.43 4.41
CA PRO A 66 -12.76 -3.15 5.11
C PRO A 66 -12.18 -3.35 6.51
N VAL A 67 -11.27 -2.46 6.91
CA VAL A 67 -10.75 -2.41 8.28
C VAL A 67 -11.53 -1.30 8.97
N MET A 68 -12.53 -1.68 9.75
CA MET A 68 -13.43 -0.73 10.40
C MET A 68 -12.71 0.02 11.53
N ILE A 69 -13.10 1.26 11.76
CA ILE A 69 -12.58 2.03 12.90
C ILE A 69 -13.23 1.55 14.20
N ASN A 70 -12.58 1.89 15.31
CA ASN A 70 -13.13 1.70 16.66
C ASN A 70 -13.39 0.23 17.04
N GLN A 71 -12.63 -0.70 16.47
CA GLN A 71 -12.65 -2.09 16.88
C GLN A 71 -11.74 -2.30 18.09
N THR A 72 -11.92 -3.42 18.78
CA THR A 72 -11.03 -3.81 19.87
C THR A 72 -9.68 -4.29 19.31
N LEU A 73 -8.68 -4.29 20.18
CA LEU A 73 -7.36 -4.81 19.81
C LEU A 73 -7.45 -6.27 19.34
N GLU A 74 -8.25 -7.09 20.01
CA GLU A 74 -8.40 -8.51 19.63
C GLU A 74 -9.07 -8.68 18.27
N GLU A 75 -10.06 -7.86 17.96
CA GLU A 75 -10.68 -7.87 16.64
C GLU A 75 -9.65 -7.50 15.55
N TYR A 76 -8.83 -6.48 15.80
CA TYR A 76 -7.78 -6.09 14.85
C TYR A 76 -6.73 -7.19 14.69
N LYS A 77 -6.33 -7.87 15.77
CA LYS A 77 -5.37 -8.98 15.70
C LYS A 77 -5.94 -10.16 14.91
N THR A 78 -7.22 -10.46 15.13
CA THR A 78 -7.91 -11.53 14.40
C THR A 78 -7.94 -11.22 12.91
N LEU A 79 -8.32 -9.99 12.56
CA LEU A 79 -8.35 -9.56 11.17
C LEU A 79 -6.94 -9.58 10.56
N PHE A 80 -5.95 -9.06 11.28
CA PHE A 80 -4.55 -9.03 10.83
C PHE A 80 -4.07 -10.43 10.44
N SER A 81 -4.38 -11.44 11.28
CA SER A 81 -3.96 -12.82 11.03
C SER A 81 -4.70 -13.49 9.88
N SER A 82 -5.76 -12.87 9.39
CA SER A 82 -6.62 -13.42 8.32
C SER A 82 -6.38 -12.80 6.95
N ILE A 83 -5.53 -11.77 6.86
CA ILE A 83 -5.30 -11.02 5.62
C ILE A 83 -3.81 -10.98 5.28
N ASN A 84 -3.49 -10.53 4.07
CA ASN A 84 -2.14 -10.59 3.51
C ASN A 84 -1.43 -9.25 3.44
N GLY A 85 -2.10 -8.17 3.80
CA GLY A 85 -1.51 -6.82 3.78
C GLY A 85 -2.58 -5.78 4.05
N VAL A 86 -2.17 -4.52 4.17
CA VAL A 86 -3.11 -3.43 4.47
C VAL A 86 -2.74 -2.17 3.69
N LEU A 87 -3.75 -1.45 3.25
CA LEU A 87 -3.62 -0.16 2.57
C LEU A 87 -4.24 0.94 3.46
N TYR A 88 -3.46 2.00 3.69
CA TYR A 88 -3.90 3.21 4.40
C TYR A 88 -4.23 4.25 3.33
N PRO A 89 -5.53 4.53 3.08
CA PRO A 89 -5.91 5.44 2.00
C PRO A 89 -5.73 6.91 2.35
N GLY A 90 -5.85 7.74 1.34
CA GLY A 90 -5.91 9.19 1.51
C GLY A 90 -7.22 9.63 2.15
N GLY A 91 -7.25 10.85 2.61
CA GLY A 91 -8.43 11.42 3.28
C GLY A 91 -8.09 12.67 4.06
N GLY A 92 -8.89 12.99 5.08
CA GLY A 92 -8.75 14.24 5.81
C GLY A 92 -8.91 14.15 7.32
N VAL A 93 -8.86 12.95 7.90
CA VAL A 93 -8.99 12.80 9.35
C VAL A 93 -7.65 13.04 10.05
N SER A 94 -7.69 13.22 11.36
CA SER A 94 -6.47 13.46 12.17
C SER A 94 -5.56 12.24 12.15
N ILE A 95 -4.29 12.47 11.82
CA ILE A 95 -3.25 11.43 11.89
C ILE A 95 -2.69 11.27 13.31
N ILE A 96 -3.27 11.99 14.27
CA ILE A 96 -2.84 11.96 15.68
C ILE A 96 -3.91 11.33 16.57
N SER A 97 -5.21 11.58 16.28
CA SER A 97 -6.27 11.28 17.25
C SER A 97 -7.54 10.65 16.68
N SER A 98 -7.54 10.22 15.41
CA SER A 98 -8.74 9.60 14.80
C SER A 98 -8.82 8.10 15.06
N GLY A 99 -9.98 7.52 14.78
CA GLY A 99 -10.14 6.06 14.73
C GLY A 99 -9.28 5.44 13.64
N TYR A 100 -9.13 6.14 12.50
CA TYR A 100 -8.20 5.78 11.45
C TYR A 100 -6.77 5.65 12.02
N GLN A 101 -6.31 6.65 12.76
CA GLN A 101 -4.97 6.64 13.35
C GLN A 101 -4.78 5.47 14.32
N ARG A 102 -5.80 5.19 15.15
CA ARG A 102 -5.69 4.08 16.12
C ARG A 102 -5.57 2.74 15.40
N ALA A 103 -6.39 2.49 14.38
CA ALA A 103 -6.30 1.27 13.59
C ALA A 103 -4.97 1.20 12.85
N ALA A 104 -4.55 2.31 12.23
CA ALA A 104 -3.28 2.38 11.51
C ALA A 104 -2.10 2.02 12.41
N LYS A 105 -2.08 2.56 13.64
CA LYS A 105 -1.00 2.29 14.61
C LYS A 105 -0.92 0.81 14.95
N ILE A 106 -2.07 0.18 15.22
CA ILE A 106 -2.13 -1.25 15.57
C ILE A 106 -1.59 -2.09 14.41
N PHE A 107 -2.08 -1.86 13.18
CA PHE A 107 -1.63 -2.62 12.02
C PHE A 107 -0.15 -2.38 11.72
N TYR A 108 0.33 -1.15 11.90
CA TYR A 108 1.75 -0.79 11.72
C TYR A 108 2.63 -1.61 12.67
N GLU A 109 2.28 -1.65 13.95
CA GLU A 109 3.04 -2.38 14.97
C GLU A 109 3.02 -3.89 14.70
N LEU A 110 1.84 -4.44 14.39
CA LEU A 110 1.70 -5.87 14.06
C LEU A 110 2.50 -6.23 12.81
N ALA A 111 2.48 -5.36 11.79
CA ALA A 111 3.22 -5.59 10.55
C ALA A 111 4.73 -5.57 10.79
N ILE A 112 5.23 -4.66 11.62
CA ILE A 112 6.65 -4.63 11.97
C ILE A 112 7.05 -5.96 12.63
N GLU A 113 6.25 -6.43 13.60
CA GLU A 113 6.53 -7.69 14.30
C GLU A 113 6.47 -8.89 13.34
N ALA A 114 5.47 -8.95 12.47
CA ALA A 114 5.34 -10.02 11.48
C ALA A 114 6.54 -10.06 10.54
N ASN A 115 6.90 -8.91 9.97
CA ASN A 115 8.01 -8.82 9.03
C ASN A 115 9.35 -9.16 9.70
N LYS A 116 9.55 -8.79 10.97
CA LYS A 116 10.75 -9.16 11.74
C LYS A 116 10.88 -10.69 11.89
N ARG A 117 9.76 -11.40 11.99
CA ARG A 117 9.74 -12.86 12.09
C ARG A 117 9.88 -13.54 10.72
N GLY A 118 9.92 -12.77 9.64
CA GLY A 118 9.97 -13.31 8.29
C GLY A 118 8.58 -13.61 7.69
N ASP A 119 7.52 -13.21 8.37
CA ASP A 119 6.15 -13.35 7.90
C ASP A 119 5.79 -12.06 7.13
N TYR A 120 5.85 -12.14 5.81
CA TYR A 120 5.73 -10.96 4.94
C TYR A 120 4.32 -10.38 4.99
N PHE A 121 4.22 -9.15 5.48
CA PHE A 121 2.95 -8.42 5.58
C PHE A 121 3.18 -6.98 5.09
N PRO A 122 2.86 -6.66 3.83
CA PRO A 122 3.07 -5.32 3.31
C PRO A 122 2.05 -4.31 3.85
N VAL A 123 2.53 -3.09 4.05
CA VAL A 123 1.70 -1.94 4.41
C VAL A 123 1.93 -0.87 3.34
N TRP A 124 0.85 -0.35 2.79
CA TRP A 124 0.90 0.68 1.74
C TRP A 124 0.16 1.92 2.24
N GLY A 125 0.76 3.10 2.11
CA GLY A 125 0.12 4.37 2.45
C GLY A 125 0.11 5.33 1.28
N THR A 126 -1.03 5.93 1.00
CA THR A 126 -1.21 6.93 -0.06
C THR A 126 -1.75 8.22 0.57
N CYS A 127 -1.15 9.38 0.24
CA CYS A 127 -1.60 10.70 0.70
C CYS A 127 -1.66 10.73 2.25
N LEU A 128 -2.81 10.85 2.86
CA LEU A 128 -2.98 10.77 4.33
C LEU A 128 -2.31 9.52 4.91
N GLY A 129 -2.43 8.40 4.20
CA GLY A 129 -1.79 7.14 4.64
C GLY A 129 -0.28 7.22 4.66
N PHE A 130 0.32 7.90 3.70
CA PHE A 130 1.75 8.18 3.70
C PHE A 130 2.12 9.05 4.91
N GLU A 131 1.37 10.15 5.12
CA GLU A 131 1.60 11.05 6.26
C GLU A 131 1.50 10.29 7.59
N GLN A 132 0.48 9.43 7.70
CA GLN A 132 0.27 8.60 8.88
C GLN A 132 1.48 7.70 9.17
N LEU A 133 2.02 7.06 8.13
CA LEU A 133 3.20 6.20 8.30
C LEU A 133 4.43 7.01 8.75
N MET A 134 4.59 8.23 8.23
CA MET A 134 5.69 9.11 8.64
C MET A 134 5.58 9.48 10.12
N VAL A 135 4.37 9.80 10.57
CA VAL A 135 4.13 10.14 11.99
C VAL A 135 4.35 8.94 12.89
N LEU A 136 3.86 7.75 12.49
CA LEU A 136 4.05 6.53 13.30
C LEU A 136 5.53 6.17 13.43
N THR A 137 6.32 6.38 12.39
CA THR A 137 7.74 6.05 12.41
C THR A 137 8.55 7.08 13.21
N SER A 138 8.30 8.37 13.02
CA SER A 138 9.06 9.43 13.68
C SER A 138 8.57 9.76 15.09
N GLY A 139 7.36 9.31 15.44
CA GLY A 139 6.76 9.60 16.74
C GLY A 139 6.17 11.00 16.86
N LYS A 140 6.20 11.79 15.82
CA LYS A 140 5.70 13.18 15.85
C LYS A 140 5.34 13.67 14.45
N SER A 141 4.45 14.66 14.39
CA SER A 141 4.13 15.30 13.12
C SER A 141 5.23 16.29 12.76
N GLN A 142 5.79 16.15 11.57
CA GLN A 142 6.87 17.00 11.07
C GLN A 142 6.57 17.46 9.64
N LEU A 143 5.27 17.52 9.30
CA LEU A 143 4.85 17.95 7.98
C LEU A 143 4.92 19.48 7.84
N SER A 144 5.25 19.91 6.63
CA SER A 144 5.28 21.33 6.26
C SER A 144 4.15 21.61 5.29
N TYR A 145 3.62 22.83 5.34
CA TYR A 145 2.64 23.28 4.36
C TYR A 145 3.32 23.42 2.99
N THR A 146 2.69 22.86 1.96
CA THR A 146 3.15 22.96 0.56
C THR A 146 1.98 23.38 -0.32
N ASN A 147 2.29 24.11 -1.37
CA ASN A 147 1.28 24.57 -2.32
C ASN A 147 1.15 23.55 -3.46
N THR A 148 0.61 22.39 -3.13
CA THR A 148 0.58 21.25 -4.05
C THR A 148 -0.83 20.75 -4.40
N SER A 149 -1.87 21.39 -3.89
CA SER A 149 -3.23 20.93 -4.10
C SER A 149 -3.63 21.06 -5.58
N GLY A 150 -4.01 19.95 -6.22
CA GLY A 150 -4.50 19.92 -7.59
C GLY A 150 -3.41 20.07 -8.64
N ILE A 151 -2.18 19.70 -8.31
CA ILE A 151 -1.05 19.77 -9.26
C ILE A 151 -0.57 18.38 -9.61
N ALA A 152 -0.46 18.08 -10.90
CA ALA A 152 0.18 16.86 -11.38
C ALA A 152 1.65 17.16 -11.69
N LEU A 153 2.55 16.31 -11.24
CA LEU A 153 3.99 16.50 -11.38
C LEU A 153 4.67 15.21 -11.87
N PRO A 154 5.76 15.34 -12.64
CA PRO A 154 6.63 14.19 -12.87
C PRO A 154 7.46 13.90 -11.63
N LEU A 155 7.86 12.65 -11.44
CA LEU A 155 8.65 12.25 -10.28
C LEU A 155 10.15 12.50 -10.50
N ASN A 156 10.80 13.16 -9.55
CA ASN A 156 12.25 13.29 -9.54
C ASN A 156 12.83 12.07 -8.83
N PHE A 157 13.20 11.04 -9.60
CA PHE A 157 13.73 9.81 -9.03
C PHE A 157 15.13 10.01 -8.44
N THR A 158 15.34 9.43 -7.27
CA THR A 158 16.67 9.37 -6.64
C THR A 158 17.46 8.16 -7.18
N LYS A 159 18.74 8.09 -6.82
CA LYS A 159 19.57 6.93 -7.17
C LYS A 159 19.07 5.62 -6.55
N GLU A 160 18.29 5.72 -5.47
CA GLU A 160 17.78 4.56 -4.74
C GLU A 160 16.70 3.80 -5.52
N VAL A 161 16.12 4.42 -6.56
CA VAL A 161 15.05 3.79 -7.34
C VAL A 161 15.51 2.51 -8.05
N LYS A 162 16.78 2.48 -8.51
CA LYS A 162 17.30 1.35 -9.30
C LYS A 162 17.31 0.03 -8.53
N GLY A 163 17.50 0.09 -7.22
CA GLY A 163 17.51 -1.11 -6.38
C GLY A 163 16.20 -1.38 -5.65
N SER A 164 15.18 -0.56 -5.90
CA SER A 164 13.94 -0.64 -5.14
C SER A 164 13.05 -1.78 -5.62
N ARG A 165 12.46 -2.49 -4.67
CA ARG A 165 11.49 -3.55 -4.97
C ARG A 165 10.22 -2.97 -5.62
N MET A 166 9.93 -1.70 -5.33
CA MET A 166 8.73 -1.04 -5.85
C MET A 166 8.79 -0.86 -7.37
N PHE A 167 9.94 -0.41 -7.89
CA PHE A 167 10.06 -0.02 -9.29
C PHE A 167 10.81 -1.01 -10.18
N LYS A 168 11.48 -2.03 -9.60
CA LYS A 168 12.34 -2.93 -10.38
C LYS A 168 11.61 -3.69 -11.49
N ALA A 169 10.30 -3.89 -11.34
CA ALA A 169 9.49 -4.62 -12.33
C ALA A 169 8.76 -3.68 -13.31
N PHE A 170 8.95 -2.38 -13.18
CA PHE A 170 8.29 -1.42 -14.07
C PHE A 170 9.00 -1.41 -15.43
N PRO A 171 8.23 -1.42 -16.53
CA PRO A 171 8.84 -1.26 -17.86
C PRO A 171 9.60 0.07 -17.98
N PRO A 172 10.69 0.11 -18.75
CA PRO A 172 11.45 1.37 -18.94
C PRO A 172 10.60 2.53 -19.45
N GLU A 173 9.62 2.24 -20.30
CA GLU A 173 8.71 3.25 -20.86
C GLU A 173 7.88 3.91 -19.75
N LEU A 174 7.40 3.11 -18.80
CA LEU A 174 6.64 3.63 -17.67
C LEU A 174 7.54 4.47 -16.76
N MET A 175 8.76 4.00 -16.49
CA MET A 175 9.73 4.78 -15.70
C MET A 175 10.05 6.12 -16.37
N SER A 176 10.22 6.11 -17.69
CA SER A 176 10.44 7.33 -18.47
C SER A 176 9.25 8.28 -18.34
N ALA A 177 8.03 7.76 -18.54
CA ALA A 177 6.82 8.58 -18.45
C ALA A 177 6.66 9.19 -17.05
N LEU A 178 6.86 8.39 -16.00
CA LEU A 178 6.76 8.87 -14.61
C LEU A 178 7.76 9.99 -14.30
N SER A 179 8.93 9.97 -14.94
CA SER A 179 9.98 10.97 -14.68
C SER A 179 9.87 12.22 -15.56
N SER A 180 9.08 12.18 -16.64
CA SER A 180 9.04 13.28 -17.60
C SER A 180 7.65 13.88 -17.82
N GLU A 181 6.59 13.16 -17.45
CA GLU A 181 5.22 13.61 -17.69
C GLU A 181 4.50 13.89 -16.35
N PRO A 182 3.61 14.88 -16.29
CA PRO A 182 2.89 15.21 -15.05
C PRO A 182 1.78 14.19 -14.78
N LEU A 183 2.16 12.97 -14.40
CA LEU A 183 1.24 11.86 -14.18
C LEU A 183 0.88 11.64 -12.72
N THR A 184 1.66 12.21 -11.78
CA THR A 184 1.39 11.97 -10.36
C THR A 184 0.70 13.19 -9.75
N GLU A 185 -0.60 13.06 -9.55
CA GLU A 185 -1.41 14.12 -8.98
C GLU A 185 -1.13 14.27 -7.50
N ASN A 186 -1.01 15.52 -7.08
CA ASN A 186 -0.87 15.92 -5.69
C ASN A 186 -2.16 16.63 -5.28
N SER A 187 -2.84 16.07 -4.30
CA SER A 187 -4.08 16.63 -3.76
C SER A 187 -3.94 16.83 -2.25
N HIS A 188 -2.78 17.37 -1.84
CA HIS A 188 -2.46 17.57 -0.44
C HIS A 188 -1.82 18.94 -0.23
N GLN A 189 -1.88 19.42 1.01
CA GLN A 189 -1.29 20.71 1.41
C GLN A 189 -0.25 20.51 2.52
N TRP A 190 0.04 19.26 2.87
CA TRP A 190 1.03 18.90 3.87
C TRP A 190 1.96 17.87 3.28
N SER A 191 3.25 18.07 3.50
CA SER A 191 4.28 17.21 2.91
C SER A 191 5.45 17.05 3.87
N LEU A 192 6.16 15.96 3.74
CA LEU A 192 7.42 15.75 4.46
C LEU A 192 8.55 16.40 3.62
N GLY A 193 9.07 17.53 4.08
CA GLY A 193 10.20 18.18 3.41
C GLY A 193 11.44 17.32 3.43
N THR A 194 12.25 17.39 2.37
CA THR A 194 13.50 16.61 2.29
C THR A 194 14.50 16.98 3.39
N LEU A 195 14.54 18.25 3.79
CA LEU A 195 15.39 18.69 4.89
C LEU A 195 14.93 18.11 6.23
N THR A 196 13.62 18.08 6.45
CA THR A 196 13.04 17.47 7.67
C THR A 196 13.33 15.98 7.71
N TYR A 197 13.14 15.28 6.58
CA TYR A 197 13.47 13.87 6.46
C TYR A 197 14.96 13.64 6.79
N SER A 198 15.84 14.45 6.21
CA SER A 198 17.29 14.31 6.39
C SER A 198 17.74 14.54 7.83
N ALA A 199 17.02 15.39 8.56
CA ALA A 199 17.31 15.69 9.96
C ALA A 199 16.74 14.65 10.94
N ASN A 200 15.87 13.74 10.48
CA ASN A 200 15.19 12.78 11.37
C ASN A 200 15.80 11.40 11.22
N GLU A 201 16.48 10.93 12.26
CA GLU A 201 17.20 9.66 12.25
C GLU A 201 16.25 8.46 12.13
N GLU A 202 15.09 8.50 12.79
CA GLU A 202 14.11 7.42 12.73
C GLU A 202 13.62 7.22 11.30
N LEU A 203 13.31 8.32 10.60
CA LEU A 203 12.85 8.24 9.21
C LEU A 203 13.96 7.74 8.28
N ARG A 204 15.20 8.27 8.42
CA ARG A 204 16.32 7.89 7.57
C ARG A 204 16.74 6.43 7.76
N SER A 205 16.64 5.91 8.98
CA SER A 205 17.02 4.52 9.26
C SER A 205 15.94 3.52 8.84
N PHE A 206 14.71 3.98 8.69
CA PHE A 206 13.58 3.12 8.33
C PHE A 206 13.24 3.18 6.84
N TYR A 207 13.30 4.35 6.22
CA TYR A 207 12.88 4.55 4.84
C TYR A 207 14.04 5.01 3.94
N LYS A 208 13.94 4.66 2.66
CA LYS A 208 14.75 5.23 1.59
C LYS A 208 13.83 6.07 0.72
N VAL A 209 14.27 7.27 0.36
CA VAL A 209 13.53 8.14 -0.55
C VAL A 209 13.78 7.68 -1.98
N LEU A 210 12.71 7.39 -2.70
CA LEU A 210 12.76 6.93 -4.09
C LEU A 210 12.49 8.07 -5.07
N SER A 211 11.67 9.04 -4.68
CA SER A 211 11.43 10.23 -5.51
C SER A 211 11.08 11.44 -4.65
N THR A 212 11.32 12.61 -5.22
CA THR A 212 10.98 13.90 -4.62
C THR A 212 10.23 14.75 -5.62
N ASN A 213 9.59 15.81 -5.12
CA ASN A 213 9.01 16.88 -5.92
C ASN A 213 9.20 18.20 -5.19
N SER A 214 8.77 19.29 -5.82
CA SER A 214 8.85 20.64 -5.22
C SER A 214 7.63 21.44 -5.61
N ASP A 215 7.18 22.29 -4.70
CA ASP A 215 6.15 23.30 -4.98
C ASP A 215 6.78 24.63 -5.44
N GLY A 216 8.10 24.64 -5.66
CA GLY A 216 8.86 25.83 -6.00
C GLY A 216 9.53 26.50 -4.79
N ASN A 217 9.12 26.15 -3.58
CA ASN A 217 9.69 26.67 -2.33
C ASN A 217 10.28 25.55 -1.47
N ILE A 218 9.56 24.45 -1.36
CA ILE A 218 9.95 23.30 -0.52
C ILE A 218 10.09 22.08 -1.41
N GLU A 219 11.26 21.43 -1.33
CA GLU A 219 11.41 20.10 -1.89
C GLU A 219 10.89 19.08 -0.86
N PHE A 220 10.04 18.17 -1.31
CA PHE A 220 9.39 17.20 -0.42
C PHE A 220 9.51 15.79 -0.96
N VAL A 221 9.38 14.85 -0.04
CA VAL A 221 9.43 13.41 -0.33
C VAL A 221 8.11 12.98 -0.97
N SER A 222 8.19 12.35 -2.13
CA SER A 222 6.99 11.87 -2.84
C SER A 222 6.82 10.34 -2.76
N THR A 223 7.93 9.59 -2.77
CA THR A 223 7.88 8.12 -2.68
C THR A 223 8.98 7.63 -1.77
N VAL A 224 8.63 6.72 -0.86
CA VAL A 224 9.60 6.02 -0.02
C VAL A 224 9.37 4.50 -0.10
N UNK A 225 10.35 3.80 0.38
CA UNK A 225 10.28 2.37 0.48
C UNK A 225 10.96 1.96 1.77
N UNK A 226 10.68 1.12 2.44
CA UNK A 226 11.35 0.62 3.60
C UNK A 226 12.66 0.01 3.21
N UNK A 227 13.64 0.22 4.07
CA UNK A 227 14.95 -0.28 3.85
C UNK A 227 15.08 -1.72 4.11
N UNK A 228 14.16 -2.17 5.05
CA UNK A 228 14.20 -3.59 5.42
C UNK A 228 13.05 -4.38 4.82
N UNK A 229 12.90 -5.46 5.11
CA UNK A 229 11.91 -6.35 4.66
C UNK A 229 10.51 -5.96 4.99
N UNK A 230 10.32 -4.90 5.66
CA UNK A 230 9.00 -4.45 5.94
C UNK A 230 8.51 -3.68 4.77
N UNK A 231 7.58 -3.89 4.40
CA UNK A 231 7.12 -3.31 3.20
C UNK A 231 6.23 -2.14 3.49
N UNK A 232 6.66 -1.17 3.67
CA UNK A 232 5.89 0.03 3.68
C UNK A 232 6.28 0.78 2.46
N UNK A 233 5.47 0.95 1.78
CA UNK A 233 5.68 1.76 0.62
C UNK A 233 4.74 2.92 0.69
N UNK A 234 5.08 3.82 0.46
CA UNK A 234 4.25 4.99 0.46
C UNK A 234 4.49 5.69 -0.79
N UNK A 235 3.59 6.01 -1.25
CA UNK A 235 3.63 6.85 -2.41
C UNK A 235 2.62 7.96 -2.27
N UNK A 236 3.02 8.93 -2.67
CA UNK A 236 2.18 10.11 -2.72
C UNK A 236 1.43 10.15 -3.99
N UNK A 237 1.62 9.34 -4.90
CA UNK A 237 0.94 9.38 -6.13
C UNK A 237 0.02 8.21 -6.26
N UNK A 238 -1.00 8.48 -6.44
CA UNK A 238 -2.07 7.55 -6.51
C UNK A 238 -2.22 6.85 -7.81
N UNK A 239 -2.00 7.16 -8.71
CA UNK A 239 -2.51 6.56 -9.87
C UNK A 239 -1.62 5.52 -10.55
N UNK A 240 -0.70 5.57 -10.71
CA UNK A 240 0.07 4.72 -11.55
C UNK A 240 0.63 3.46 -10.96
N UNK A 241 0.28 3.33 -10.00
CA UNK A 241 0.89 2.22 -9.41
C UNK A 241 0.08 0.90 -9.41
N UNK A 242 -0.66 0.67 -10.18
CA UNK A 242 -1.43 -0.48 -10.32
C UNK A 242 -0.63 -1.75 -10.44
N UNK A 243 0.32 -1.60 -10.98
CA UNK A 243 1.21 -2.68 -11.14
C UNK A 243 2.03 -3.02 -9.93
N UNK A 244 2.20 -2.14 -9.30
CA UNK A 244 2.95 -2.29 -8.11
C UNK A 244 2.21 -2.97 -6.98
N UNK A 245 1.03 -2.81 -6.97
CA UNK A 245 0.26 -3.45 -6.03
C UNK A 245 0.19 -4.92 -6.32
N UNK A 246 0.15 -5.16 -7.43
CA UNK A 246 0.09 -6.50 -7.82
C UNK A 246 1.34 -7.26 -7.51
N UNK A 247 2.21 -6.65 -7.63
CA UNK A 247 3.45 -7.26 -7.33
C UNK A 247 3.68 -7.41 -5.86
N UNK A 248 3.17 -6.66 -5.33
CA UNK A 248 3.24 -6.72 -3.91
C UNK A 248 2.32 -7.73 -3.31
N UNK A 249 1.38 -7.87 -3.84
CA UNK A 249 0.40 -8.78 -3.49
C UNK A 249 0.74 -10.20 -3.92
N UNK A 250 1.31 -10.28 -4.86
CA UNK A 250 1.72 -11.53 -5.34
C UNK A 250 2.85 -12.17 -4.56
N UNK A 251 3.37 -11.46 -3.97
CA UNK A 251 4.45 -11.97 -3.25
C UNK A 251 4.11 -12.42 -1.84
N UNK A 252 3.08 -12.49 -1.59
CA UNK A 252 2.69 -12.81 -0.31
C UNK A 252 2.56 -14.31 -0.14
N UNK A 253 3.35 -14.74 0.18
CA UNK A 253 3.48 -16.08 0.40
C UNK A 253 2.97 -16.53 1.74
N UNK A 254 2.53 -15.88 2.34
CA UNK A 254 2.01 -16.32 3.55
C UNK A 254 0.59 -16.74 3.36
N UNK A 255 0.36 -17.69 3.63
CA UNK A 255 -0.94 -18.18 3.53
C UNK A 255 -1.71 -17.53 4.61
N UNK A 256 -2.30 -16.94 4.37
CA UNK A 256 -3.15 -16.38 5.30
C UNK A 256 -3.98 -17.52 5.75
N UNK A 257 -4.00 -17.69 6.64
CA UNK A 257 -4.74 -18.61 7.17
C UNK A 257 -6.07 -18.24 7.07
N UNK A 258 -6.33 -18.47 6.11
CA UNK A 258 -7.60 -18.30 5.92
C UNK A 258 -8.29 -19.13 6.90
N GLN A 259 -9.16 -18.48 7.47
CA GLN A 259 -10.27 -19.09 8.16
C GLN A 259 -11.14 -19.78 7.12
N SER A 260 -12.27 -20.25 7.49
CA SER A 260 -13.12 -20.94 6.49
C SER A 260 -13.47 -19.96 5.36
N LYS A 261 -13.75 -20.53 4.18
CA LYS A 261 -14.23 -19.71 3.03
C LYS A 261 -15.54 -18.98 3.37
N GLU A 262 -16.32 -19.52 4.27
CA GLU A 262 -17.55 -18.87 4.74
C GLU A 262 -17.23 -17.63 5.55
N ASP A 263 -16.27 -17.69 6.47
CA ASP A 263 -15.86 -16.53 7.26
C ASP A 263 -15.22 -15.47 6.38
N GLU A 264 -14.40 -15.93 5.44
CA GLU A 264 -13.77 -15.04 4.46
C GLU A 264 -14.82 -14.28 3.65
N SER A 265 -15.82 -15.01 3.10
CA SER A 265 -16.85 -14.38 2.26
C SER A 265 -17.69 -13.37 3.04
N LYS A 266 -17.90 -13.57 4.34
CA LYS A 266 -18.62 -12.62 5.18
C LYS A 266 -17.85 -11.34 5.46
N ALA A 267 -16.51 -11.43 5.43
CA ALA A 267 -15.64 -10.30 5.73
C ALA A 267 -15.39 -9.38 4.53
N LEU A 268 -15.52 -9.90 3.31
CA LEU A 268 -15.14 -9.17 2.10
C LEU A 268 -16.02 -7.96 1.82
N ILE A 269 -15.44 -7.00 1.12
CA ILE A 269 -16.09 -5.73 0.75
C ILE A 269 -17.37 -5.96 -0.09
N TYR A 270 -17.51 -7.15 -0.70
CA TYR A 270 -18.68 -7.51 -1.52
C TYR A 270 -19.98 -7.53 -0.74
N ASN A 271 -19.92 -7.51 0.59
CA ASN A 271 -21.11 -7.42 1.44
C ASN A 271 -21.67 -6.00 1.55
N TYR A 272 -20.99 -5.03 0.95
CA TYR A 272 -21.33 -3.61 1.01
C TYR A 272 -21.50 -3.07 -0.40
N ASN A 273 -22.34 -2.06 -0.57
CA ASN A 273 -22.59 -1.43 -1.86
C ASN A 273 -22.00 -0.01 -1.85
N PRO A 274 -21.14 0.33 -2.81
CA PRO A 274 -20.67 1.70 -2.89
C PRO A 274 -21.77 2.62 -3.40
N VAL A 275 -21.77 3.85 -2.92
CA VAL A 275 -22.74 4.86 -3.34
C VAL A 275 -22.02 6.00 -4.07
N TYR A 276 -22.70 6.62 -5.04
CA TYR A 276 -22.17 7.77 -5.75
C TYR A 276 -22.15 8.98 -4.83
N THR A 277 -20.98 9.60 -4.70
CA THR A 277 -20.78 10.74 -3.81
C THR A 277 -20.12 11.94 -4.52
N GLY A 278 -19.97 11.88 -5.82
CA GLY A 278 -19.27 12.91 -6.60
C GLY A 278 -19.87 14.31 -6.53
N THR A 279 -21.13 14.44 -6.12
CA THR A 279 -21.75 15.75 -5.93
C THR A 279 -21.44 16.37 -4.56
N MET A 280 -20.91 15.58 -3.63
CA MET A 280 -20.70 16.00 -2.23
C MET A 280 -19.28 15.82 -1.76
N SER A 281 -18.44 15.21 -2.57
CA SER A 281 -17.10 14.76 -2.17
C SER A 281 -16.16 14.76 -3.37
N ALA A 282 -14.86 14.83 -3.11
CA ALA A 282 -13.83 14.64 -4.12
C ALA A 282 -13.78 13.19 -4.64
N PHE A 283 -14.41 12.25 -3.91
CA PHE A 283 -14.48 10.84 -4.33
C PHE A 283 -15.79 10.56 -5.05
N GLU A 284 -15.70 9.96 -6.24
CA GLU A 284 -16.88 9.63 -7.06
C GLU A 284 -17.81 8.62 -6.39
N GLN A 285 -17.23 7.66 -5.68
CA GLN A 285 -17.98 6.61 -4.99
C GLN A 285 -17.33 6.30 -3.64
N MET A 286 -18.16 6.01 -2.66
CA MET A 286 -17.70 5.59 -1.33
C MET A 286 -18.50 4.40 -0.83
N TYR A 287 -17.83 3.52 -0.09
CA TYR A 287 -18.48 2.58 0.83
C TYR A 287 -18.71 3.33 2.13
N LEU A 288 -19.94 3.31 2.62
CA LEU A 288 -20.33 3.99 3.87
C LEU A 288 -20.71 2.93 4.91
N PHE A 289 -20.22 3.09 6.14
CA PHE A 289 -20.40 2.13 7.23
C PHE A 289 -20.97 2.79 8.46
#